data_ff9c1b4378a433304fb33ba61b916b7a
#
_entry.id   ff9c1b4378a433304fb33ba61b916b7a
#
_cell.length_a   1.000
_cell.length_b   1.000
_cell.length_c   1.000
_cell.angle_alpha   90.00
_cell.angle_beta   90.00
_cell.angle_gamma   90.00
#
_symmetry.space_group_name_H-M   'P 1'
#
loop_
_entity.id
_entity.type
_entity.pdbx_description
1 polymer ?
#
loop_
_entity_poly.entity_id
_entity_poly.type
_entity_poly.pdbx_seq_one_letter_code
_entity_poly.pdbx_strand_id
1 'polypeptide(L)'
;MANSQKLKAKKEETDNSNTMNVTIIGVAGGTGSGKSTLVKRLQEAFAGDDVATICHDYYYKSFPNLTYEERCKLNYDHPQSFDTDMMVEHIKALKDGVAIERPVYSFVEHNRTDEKVPVKPSKVIIVDGILIFENKELRDLMDIKVFVDTDADIRLSRRILRDVQERGRSMESVITQYTTTVKPMHEEFVEPSKKYADVIIPEGGFNSVAVKMIIENIKSLISKAE
;
A
#
# COMPACT_ATOMS: atom_id res chain seq x y z
N MET A 1 -30.41 -21.23 42.41
CA MET A 1 -30.49 -21.56 40.96
C MET A 1 -30.80 -20.37 40.04
N ALA A 2 -31.25 -19.23 40.57
CA ALA A 2 -31.57 -18.05 39.72
C ALA A 2 -30.37 -17.17 39.28
N ASN A 3 -29.23 -17.28 39.95
CA ASN A 3 -28.04 -16.45 39.66
C ASN A 3 -27.16 -17.00 38.54
N SER A 4 -27.22 -18.29 38.21
CA SER A 4 -26.42 -18.91 37.14
C SER A 4 -27.05 -18.72 35.76
N GLN A 5 -28.34 -18.46 35.69
CA GLN A 5 -29.01 -18.19 34.38
C GLN A 5 -28.87 -16.74 33.95
N LYS A 6 -28.74 -15.78 34.89
CA LYS A 6 -28.48 -14.36 34.56
C LYS A 6 -27.05 -14.09 34.08
N LEU A 7 -26.08 -14.92 34.47
CA LEU A 7 -24.69 -14.81 33.97
C LEU A 7 -24.52 -15.44 32.59
N LYS A 8 -25.33 -16.46 32.22
CA LYS A 8 -25.33 -17.02 30.86
C LYS A 8 -25.98 -16.08 29.84
N ALA A 9 -27.10 -15.45 30.19
CA ALA A 9 -27.77 -14.48 29.31
C ALA A 9 -26.94 -13.22 29.01
N LYS A 10 -26.05 -12.80 29.93
CA LYS A 10 -25.16 -11.66 29.73
C LYS A 10 -23.90 -11.99 28.86
N LYS A 11 -23.62 -13.27 28.61
CA LYS A 11 -22.49 -13.71 27.75
C LYS A 11 -22.91 -13.96 26.32
N GLU A 12 -24.19 -14.06 26.02
CA GLU A 12 -24.72 -14.26 24.66
C GLU A 12 -25.11 -12.96 23.96
N GLU A 13 -25.10 -11.79 24.65
CA GLU A 13 -25.46 -10.49 24.06
C GLU A 13 -24.25 -9.68 23.53
N THR A 14 -23.02 -10.22 23.57
CA THR A 14 -21.81 -9.49 23.10
C THR A 14 -21.16 -10.11 21.87
N ASP A 15 -21.78 -11.07 21.20
CA ASP A 15 -21.21 -11.71 20.02
C ASP A 15 -22.02 -11.48 18.73
N ASN A 16 -22.60 -10.28 18.60
CA ASN A 16 -23.15 -9.79 17.35
C ASN A 16 -22.25 -8.67 16.81
N SER A 17 -20.93 -8.88 16.81
CA SER A 17 -20.02 -8.11 15.97
C SER A 17 -20.33 -8.52 14.54
N ASN A 18 -21.01 -7.68 13.82
CA ASN A 18 -21.12 -7.71 12.36
C ASN A 18 -19.71 -7.50 11.83
N THR A 19 -18.87 -8.57 11.86
CA THR A 19 -17.51 -8.55 11.36
C THR A 19 -17.60 -8.32 9.88
N MET A 20 -17.36 -7.08 9.48
CA MET A 20 -17.29 -6.71 8.07
C MET A 20 -16.23 -7.62 7.41
N ASN A 21 -16.63 -8.38 6.40
CA ASN A 21 -15.69 -9.21 5.67
C ASN A 21 -14.82 -8.30 4.78
N VAL A 22 -13.65 -7.91 5.29
CA VAL A 22 -12.73 -6.99 4.63
C VAL A 22 -11.78 -7.77 3.74
N THR A 23 -11.75 -7.45 2.45
CA THR A 23 -10.79 -7.99 1.48
C THR A 23 -9.60 -7.04 1.33
N ILE A 24 -8.39 -7.53 1.54
CA ILE A 24 -7.15 -6.75 1.41
C ILE A 24 -6.43 -7.12 0.11
N ILE A 25 -6.17 -6.13 -0.72
CA ILE A 25 -5.50 -6.28 -2.02
C ILE A 25 -4.17 -5.54 -2.00
N GLY A 26 -3.08 -6.28 -2.07
CA GLY A 26 -1.74 -5.69 -2.21
C GLY A 26 -1.40 -5.43 -3.67
N VAL A 27 -0.93 -4.23 -3.98
CA VAL A 27 -0.44 -3.83 -5.31
C VAL A 27 1.04 -3.44 -5.18
N ALA A 28 1.93 -4.35 -5.55
CA ALA A 28 3.37 -4.14 -5.52
C ALA A 28 3.97 -3.97 -6.94
N GLY A 29 5.23 -3.60 -6.99
CA GLY A 29 6.00 -3.45 -8.24
C GLY A 29 6.97 -2.27 -8.17
N GLY A 30 7.94 -2.21 -9.08
CA GLY A 30 8.99 -1.17 -9.08
C GLY A 30 8.47 0.25 -9.26
N THR A 31 9.31 1.23 -8.92
CA THR A 31 9.03 2.63 -9.24
C THR A 31 8.82 2.80 -10.75
N GLY A 32 7.83 3.57 -11.18
CA GLY A 32 7.51 3.79 -12.59
C GLY A 32 6.80 2.61 -13.28
N SER A 33 6.46 1.52 -12.58
CA SER A 33 5.80 0.36 -13.19
C SER A 33 4.33 0.59 -13.57
N GLY A 34 3.67 1.61 -13.02
CA GLY A 34 2.25 1.89 -13.27
C GLY A 34 1.32 1.43 -12.15
N LYS A 35 1.84 1.13 -10.95
CA LYS A 35 1.03 0.79 -9.76
C LYS A 35 -0.02 1.84 -9.45
N SER A 36 0.38 3.10 -9.33
CA SER A 36 -0.53 4.20 -8.97
C SER A 36 -1.64 4.39 -10.01
N THR A 37 -1.35 4.14 -11.29
CA THR A 37 -2.36 4.15 -12.35
C THR A 37 -3.35 3.00 -12.18
N LEU A 38 -2.87 1.79 -11.82
CA LEU A 38 -3.73 0.66 -11.51
C LEU A 38 -4.62 0.97 -10.30
N VAL A 39 -4.02 1.41 -9.20
CA VAL A 39 -4.75 1.75 -7.96
C VAL A 39 -5.83 2.79 -8.21
N LYS A 40 -5.49 3.86 -8.95
CA LYS A 40 -6.46 4.90 -9.33
C LYS A 40 -7.65 4.33 -10.12
N ARG A 41 -7.39 3.47 -11.11
CA ARG A 41 -8.46 2.81 -11.87
C ARG A 41 -9.33 1.88 -11.02
N LEU A 42 -8.72 1.19 -10.05
CA LEU A 42 -9.47 0.39 -9.10
C LEU A 42 -10.37 1.29 -8.23
N GLN A 43 -9.85 2.39 -7.70
CA GLN A 43 -10.63 3.36 -6.92
C GLN A 43 -11.80 3.95 -7.72
N GLU A 44 -11.56 4.35 -8.98
CA GLU A 44 -12.58 4.92 -9.88
C GLU A 44 -13.69 3.93 -10.23
N ALA A 45 -13.41 2.63 -10.20
CA ALA A 45 -14.39 1.58 -10.51
C ALA A 45 -15.36 1.28 -9.37
N PHE A 46 -15.04 1.74 -8.16
CA PHE A 46 -15.85 1.53 -6.96
C PHE A 46 -16.29 2.89 -6.43
N ALA A 47 -17.60 3.16 -6.46
CA ALA A 47 -18.17 4.41 -5.95
C ALA A 47 -18.39 4.31 -4.43
N GLY A 48 -18.12 5.40 -3.71
CA GLY A 48 -18.46 5.53 -2.29
C GLY A 48 -17.43 4.95 -1.31
N ASP A 49 -17.91 4.55 -0.13
CA ASP A 49 -17.07 4.12 1.01
C ASP A 49 -16.64 2.65 0.96
N ASP A 50 -16.86 1.94 -0.17
CA ASP A 50 -16.57 0.51 -0.28
C ASP A 50 -15.09 0.19 -0.42
N VAL A 51 -14.25 1.16 -0.81
CA VAL A 51 -12.82 0.98 -1.04
C VAL A 51 -11.97 2.03 -0.33
N ALA A 52 -11.09 1.61 0.55
CA ALA A 52 -10.03 2.44 1.12
C ALA A 52 -8.67 2.11 0.48
N THR A 53 -7.77 3.09 0.46
CA THR A 53 -6.40 2.89 -0.03
C THR A 53 -5.38 3.32 1.01
N ILE A 54 -4.41 2.46 1.26
CA ILE A 54 -3.27 2.69 2.16
C ILE A 54 -1.99 2.59 1.34
N CYS A 55 -1.30 3.71 1.17
CA CYS A 55 -0.02 3.75 0.48
C CYS A 55 1.14 3.58 1.48
N HIS A 56 2.07 2.67 1.18
CA HIS A 56 3.25 2.42 2.02
C HIS A 56 4.14 3.67 2.14
N ASP A 57 4.17 4.53 1.11
CA ASP A 57 4.96 5.75 1.12
C ASP A 57 4.54 6.76 2.22
N TYR A 58 3.33 6.65 2.78
CA TYR A 58 2.95 7.44 3.95
C TYR A 58 3.65 6.99 5.23
N TYR A 59 4.17 5.77 5.25
CA TYR A 59 4.79 5.12 6.41
C TYR A 59 6.32 5.20 6.42
N TYR A 60 6.94 6.07 5.61
CA TYR A 60 8.36 6.37 5.82
C TYR A 60 8.60 6.83 7.26
N LYS A 61 9.70 6.38 7.87
CA LYS A 61 10.08 6.76 9.23
C LYS A 61 10.32 8.27 9.34
N SER A 62 10.06 8.80 10.53
CA SER A 62 10.42 10.17 10.88
C SER A 62 11.87 10.23 11.37
N PHE A 63 12.61 11.25 10.93
CA PHE A 63 13.99 11.51 11.32
C PHE A 63 14.14 12.95 11.85
N PRO A 64 13.50 13.27 13.00
CA PRO A 64 13.47 14.65 13.51
C PRO A 64 14.85 15.18 13.93
N ASN A 65 15.79 14.27 14.24
CA ASN A 65 17.16 14.64 14.67
C ASN A 65 18.13 14.85 13.50
N LEU A 66 17.73 14.58 12.26
CA LEU A 66 18.56 14.79 11.07
C LEU A 66 18.22 16.13 10.43
N THR A 67 19.27 16.82 9.91
CA THR A 67 19.07 17.99 9.07
C THR A 67 18.38 17.61 7.74
N TYR A 68 17.89 18.60 7.00
CA TYR A 68 17.30 18.38 5.68
C TYR A 68 18.29 17.70 4.72
N GLU A 69 19.55 18.18 4.71
CA GLU A 69 20.62 17.66 3.86
C GLU A 69 20.97 16.20 4.19
N GLU A 70 20.91 15.84 5.47
CA GLU A 70 21.13 14.45 5.90
C GLU A 70 19.96 13.56 5.48
N ARG A 71 18.71 14.04 5.64
CA ARG A 71 17.53 13.30 5.18
C ARG A 71 17.55 13.07 3.67
N CYS A 72 17.99 14.05 2.87
CA CYS A 72 18.13 13.90 1.41
C CYS A 72 19.12 12.79 0.99
N LYS A 73 20.01 12.36 1.88
CA LYS A 73 21.01 11.30 1.62
C LYS A 73 20.55 9.90 2.04
N LEU A 74 19.40 9.79 2.71
CA LEU A 74 18.89 8.49 3.15
C LEU A 74 18.44 7.63 1.95
N ASN A 75 18.57 6.32 2.14
CA ASN A 75 18.07 5.35 1.16
C ASN A 75 16.60 5.03 1.43
N TYR A 76 15.70 5.75 0.76
CA TYR A 76 14.26 5.57 0.90
C TYR A 76 13.69 4.34 0.16
N ASP A 77 14.51 3.64 -0.61
CA ASP A 77 14.13 2.39 -1.27
C ASP A 77 14.50 1.13 -0.46
N HIS A 78 15.14 1.30 0.72
CA HIS A 78 15.48 0.20 1.62
C HIS A 78 14.33 -0.09 2.60
N PRO A 79 14.02 -1.37 2.93
CA PRO A 79 12.93 -1.73 3.87
C PRO A 79 13.02 -1.04 5.23
N GLN A 80 14.21 -0.81 5.75
CA GLN A 80 14.41 -0.13 7.05
C GLN A 80 13.97 1.34 7.07
N SER A 81 13.74 1.95 5.91
CA SER A 81 13.24 3.33 5.83
C SER A 81 11.75 3.46 6.11
N PHE A 82 11.05 2.34 6.16
CA PHE A 82 9.61 2.29 6.41
C PHE A 82 9.30 1.84 7.84
N ASP A 83 8.22 2.38 8.39
CA ASP A 83 7.58 1.93 9.62
C ASP A 83 6.48 0.92 9.26
N THR A 84 6.93 -0.23 8.75
CA THR A 84 6.03 -1.28 8.27
C THR A 84 5.23 -1.89 9.42
N ASP A 85 5.79 -1.93 10.63
CA ASP A 85 5.09 -2.43 11.80
C ASP A 85 3.86 -1.56 12.11
N MET A 86 3.98 -0.24 12.07
CA MET A 86 2.82 0.67 12.21
C MET A 86 1.78 0.42 11.12
N MET A 87 2.20 0.17 9.88
CA MET A 87 1.27 -0.14 8.79
C MET A 87 0.55 -1.46 9.03
N VAL A 88 1.23 -2.49 9.50
CA VAL A 88 0.65 -3.78 9.87
C VAL A 88 -0.44 -3.61 10.93
N GLU A 89 -0.16 -2.86 12.01
CA GLU A 89 -1.16 -2.58 13.05
C GLU A 89 -2.37 -1.80 12.51
N HIS A 90 -2.14 -0.84 11.62
CA HIS A 90 -3.23 -0.10 10.98
C HIS A 90 -4.10 -0.99 10.08
N ILE A 91 -3.50 -1.89 9.30
CA ILE A 91 -4.25 -2.83 8.44
C ILE A 91 -5.06 -3.81 9.28
N LYS A 92 -4.49 -4.33 10.39
CA LYS A 92 -5.22 -5.19 11.34
C LYS A 92 -6.42 -4.46 11.93
N ALA A 93 -6.21 -3.23 12.42
CA ALA A 93 -7.30 -2.42 12.99
C ALA A 93 -8.44 -2.20 11.97
N LEU A 94 -8.11 -1.85 10.74
CA LEU A 94 -9.11 -1.70 9.68
C LEU A 94 -9.85 -3.00 9.37
N LYS A 95 -9.14 -4.15 9.40
CA LYS A 95 -9.74 -5.48 9.21
C LYS A 95 -10.71 -5.83 10.33
N ASP A 96 -10.41 -5.38 11.55
CA ASP A 96 -11.26 -5.56 12.74
C ASP A 96 -12.39 -4.50 12.83
N GLY A 97 -12.59 -3.69 11.79
CA GLY A 97 -13.64 -2.67 11.75
C GLY A 97 -13.32 -1.39 12.53
N VAL A 98 -12.06 -1.18 12.91
CA VAL A 98 -11.62 -0.01 13.68
C VAL A 98 -10.99 1.02 12.75
N ALA A 99 -11.47 2.27 12.82
CA ALA A 99 -10.88 3.39 12.09
C ALA A 99 -9.48 3.73 12.61
N ILE A 100 -8.61 4.17 11.72
CA ILE A 100 -7.24 4.55 12.03
C ILE A 100 -6.96 6.01 11.66
N GLU A 101 -5.86 6.54 12.16
CA GLU A 101 -5.27 7.81 11.73
C GLU A 101 -3.91 7.55 11.09
N ARG A 102 -3.86 7.48 9.75
CA ARG A 102 -2.60 7.27 9.04
C ARG A 102 -1.72 8.52 9.08
N PRO A 103 -0.38 8.37 9.11
CA PRO A 103 0.53 9.49 9.02
C PRO A 103 0.46 10.20 7.66
N VAL A 104 0.96 11.44 7.63
CA VAL A 104 1.21 12.21 6.42
C VAL A 104 2.72 12.38 6.27
N TYR A 105 3.24 12.06 5.09
CA TYR A 105 4.66 12.22 4.76
C TYR A 105 4.86 13.33 3.73
N SER A 106 5.76 14.26 4.04
CA SER A 106 6.15 15.33 3.13
C SER A 106 7.35 14.91 2.29
N PHE A 107 7.14 14.72 0.99
CA PHE A 107 8.22 14.43 0.05
C PHE A 107 9.15 15.64 -0.18
N VAL A 108 8.69 16.85 0.15
CA VAL A 108 9.50 18.08 0.08
C VAL A 108 10.46 18.15 1.26
N GLU A 109 9.94 17.88 2.47
CA GLU A 109 10.73 17.95 3.71
C GLU A 109 11.49 16.65 4.00
N HIS A 110 11.26 15.58 3.23
CA HIS A 110 11.76 14.24 3.49
C HIS A 110 11.51 13.78 4.94
N ASN A 111 10.30 14.06 5.45
CA ASN A 111 9.92 13.70 6.81
C ASN A 111 8.41 13.55 6.99
N ARG A 112 7.97 12.87 8.07
CA ARG A 112 6.57 12.91 8.49
C ARG A 112 6.21 14.29 9.02
N THR A 113 4.97 14.69 8.77
CA THR A 113 4.36 15.87 9.40
C THR A 113 3.61 15.46 10.67
N ASP A 114 3.15 16.44 11.44
CA ASP A 114 2.29 16.20 12.60
C ASP A 114 0.83 15.91 12.20
N GLU A 115 0.50 16.10 10.92
CA GLU A 115 -0.83 15.84 10.39
C GLU A 115 -1.10 14.33 10.31
N LYS A 116 -2.37 14.01 10.53
CA LYS A 116 -2.90 12.65 10.39
C LYS A 116 -4.17 12.68 9.57
N VAL A 117 -4.42 11.62 8.83
CA VAL A 117 -5.62 11.47 8.01
C VAL A 117 -6.43 10.28 8.51
N PRO A 118 -7.70 10.50 8.90
CA PRO A 118 -8.56 9.40 9.32
C PRO A 118 -8.88 8.51 8.12
N VAL A 119 -8.82 7.19 8.34
CA VAL A 119 -9.23 6.16 7.38
C VAL A 119 -10.25 5.27 8.07
N LYS A 120 -11.41 5.13 7.45
CA LYS A 120 -12.48 4.27 7.95
C LYS A 120 -12.32 2.85 7.40
N PRO A 121 -12.80 1.83 8.13
CA PRO A 121 -12.95 0.49 7.61
C PRO A 121 -13.80 0.49 6.33
N SER A 122 -13.43 -0.36 5.38
CA SER A 122 -14.10 -0.48 4.09
C SER A 122 -14.13 -1.95 3.67
N LYS A 123 -15.07 -2.35 2.83
CA LYS A 123 -15.17 -3.74 2.35
C LYS A 123 -13.92 -4.21 1.62
N VAL A 124 -13.24 -3.28 0.94
CA VAL A 124 -11.97 -3.53 0.25
C VAL A 124 -10.92 -2.52 0.69
N ILE A 125 -9.73 -3.00 1.03
CA ILE A 125 -8.56 -2.18 1.33
C ILE A 125 -7.49 -2.46 0.28
N ILE A 126 -7.10 -1.44 -0.47
CA ILE A 126 -5.98 -1.51 -1.41
C ILE A 126 -4.72 -1.03 -0.71
N VAL A 127 -3.74 -1.90 -0.60
CA VAL A 127 -2.41 -1.61 -0.05
C VAL A 127 -1.43 -1.45 -1.21
N ASP A 128 -0.82 -0.26 -1.36
CA ASP A 128 0.08 0.07 -2.46
C ASP A 128 1.48 0.38 -1.97
N GLY A 129 2.50 -0.18 -2.61
CA GLY A 129 3.89 0.15 -2.31
C GLY A 129 4.91 -0.74 -3.01
N ILE A 130 6.16 -0.25 -3.07
CA ILE A 130 7.24 -0.99 -3.74
C ILE A 130 7.72 -2.20 -2.92
N LEU A 131 7.61 -2.15 -1.57
CA LEU A 131 8.16 -3.15 -0.64
C LEU A 131 7.10 -3.89 0.18
N ILE A 132 5.82 -3.74 -0.15
CA ILE A 132 4.73 -4.34 0.65
C ILE A 132 4.74 -5.88 0.65
N PHE A 133 5.42 -6.52 -0.31
CA PHE A 133 5.58 -7.97 -0.35
C PHE A 133 6.90 -8.45 0.27
N GLU A 134 7.78 -7.55 0.67
CA GLU A 134 9.03 -7.90 1.34
C GLU A 134 8.74 -8.36 2.78
N ASN A 135 7.96 -7.61 3.55
CA ASN A 135 7.61 -7.95 4.92
C ASN A 135 6.58 -9.10 4.97
N LYS A 136 6.94 -10.19 5.68
CA LYS A 136 6.09 -11.38 5.75
C LYS A 136 4.76 -11.12 6.45
N GLU A 137 4.77 -10.38 7.56
CA GLU A 137 3.57 -10.14 8.36
C GLU A 137 2.56 -9.29 7.57
N LEU A 138 3.02 -8.22 6.91
CA LEU A 138 2.20 -7.40 6.03
C LEU A 138 1.63 -8.22 4.87
N ARG A 139 2.45 -9.06 4.25
CA ARG A 139 2.08 -9.92 3.13
C ARG A 139 1.03 -10.96 3.52
N ASP A 140 1.11 -11.52 4.72
CA ASP A 140 0.16 -12.52 5.22
C ASP A 140 -1.24 -11.93 5.51
N LEU A 141 -1.36 -10.61 5.63
CA LEU A 141 -2.65 -9.92 5.78
C LEU A 141 -3.40 -9.77 4.45
N MET A 142 -2.71 -9.92 3.32
CA MET A 142 -3.27 -9.68 1.99
C MET A 142 -3.95 -10.92 1.42
N ASP A 143 -5.21 -10.77 1.03
CA ASP A 143 -6.02 -11.83 0.41
C ASP A 143 -5.69 -12.00 -1.08
N ILE A 144 -5.35 -10.91 -1.76
CA ILE A 144 -4.93 -10.89 -3.17
C ILE A 144 -3.65 -10.06 -3.31
N LYS A 145 -2.64 -10.64 -3.94
CA LYS A 145 -1.34 -10.01 -4.17
C LYS A 145 -1.10 -9.81 -5.66
N VAL A 146 -1.09 -8.57 -6.10
CA VAL A 146 -0.88 -8.17 -7.49
C VAL A 146 0.50 -7.54 -7.63
N PHE A 147 1.32 -8.07 -8.51
CA PHE A 147 2.61 -7.47 -8.87
C PHE A 147 2.53 -6.82 -10.24
N VAL A 148 2.86 -5.54 -10.31
CA VAL A 148 2.92 -4.80 -11.57
C VAL A 148 4.32 -4.91 -12.14
N ASP A 149 4.43 -5.68 -13.23
CA ASP A 149 5.67 -5.96 -13.92
C ASP A 149 5.80 -5.09 -15.18
N THR A 150 6.89 -4.36 -15.27
CA THR A 150 7.18 -3.45 -16.40
C THR A 150 8.69 -3.41 -16.58
N ASP A 151 9.15 -3.44 -17.81
CA ASP A 151 10.58 -3.45 -18.16
C ASP A 151 11.32 -2.25 -17.55
N ALA A 152 12.57 -2.47 -17.17
CA ALA A 152 13.35 -1.51 -16.40
C ALA A 152 13.59 -0.18 -17.14
N ASP A 153 13.76 -0.22 -18.45
CA ASP A 153 13.94 0.95 -19.33
C ASP A 153 12.65 1.80 -19.40
N ILE A 154 11.49 1.15 -19.51
CA ILE A 154 10.18 1.80 -19.47
C ILE A 154 9.94 2.44 -18.09
N ARG A 155 10.25 1.72 -17.02
CA ARG A 155 10.12 2.24 -15.64
C ARG A 155 11.03 3.46 -15.42
N LEU A 156 12.28 3.39 -15.88
CA LEU A 156 13.23 4.51 -15.77
C LEU A 156 12.76 5.72 -16.58
N SER A 157 12.33 5.51 -17.82
CA SER A 157 11.81 6.59 -18.69
C SER A 157 10.62 7.31 -18.03
N ARG A 158 9.64 6.55 -17.50
CA ARG A 158 8.48 7.11 -16.79
C ARG A 158 8.90 7.85 -15.49
N ARG A 159 9.89 7.33 -14.76
CA ARG A 159 10.42 7.98 -13.56
C ARG A 159 11.11 9.29 -13.88
N ILE A 160 11.94 9.34 -14.92
CA ILE A 160 12.62 10.58 -15.36
C ILE A 160 11.58 11.65 -15.71
N LEU A 161 10.61 11.32 -16.56
CA LEU A 161 9.56 12.26 -16.95
C LEU A 161 8.81 12.82 -15.76
N ARG A 162 8.32 11.95 -14.86
CA ARG A 162 7.61 12.35 -13.65
C ARG A 162 8.46 13.22 -12.74
N ASP A 163 9.66 12.77 -12.39
CA ASP A 163 10.50 13.44 -11.39
C ASP A 163 11.02 14.80 -11.90
N VAL A 164 11.25 14.94 -13.21
CA VAL A 164 11.63 16.21 -13.82
C VAL A 164 10.43 17.16 -13.92
N GLN A 165 9.30 16.69 -14.46
CA GLN A 165 8.13 17.55 -14.74
C GLN A 165 7.32 17.90 -13.50
N GLU A 166 7.12 16.93 -12.59
CA GLU A 166 6.22 17.09 -11.44
C GLU A 166 6.96 17.42 -10.13
N ARG A 167 8.23 17.01 -10.00
CA ARG A 167 9.01 17.18 -8.77
C ARG A 167 10.17 18.17 -8.90
N GLY A 168 10.34 18.77 -10.08
CA GLY A 168 11.35 19.80 -10.34
C GLY A 168 12.81 19.33 -10.21
N ARG A 169 13.06 18.01 -10.34
CA ARG A 169 14.41 17.44 -10.23
C ARG A 169 15.18 17.56 -11.54
N SER A 170 16.50 17.66 -11.45
CA SER A 170 17.34 17.54 -12.67
C SER A 170 17.39 16.08 -13.15
N MET A 171 17.48 15.88 -14.47
CA MET A 171 17.63 14.56 -15.07
C MET A 171 18.86 13.82 -14.51
N GLU A 172 19.97 14.53 -14.36
CA GLU A 172 21.21 13.97 -13.79
C GLU A 172 20.99 13.43 -12.36
N SER A 173 20.30 14.20 -11.51
CA SER A 173 19.95 13.77 -10.13
C SER A 173 19.09 12.51 -10.14
N VAL A 174 18.11 12.42 -11.05
CA VAL A 174 17.23 11.24 -11.14
C VAL A 174 18.00 10.01 -11.60
N ILE A 175 18.85 10.14 -12.62
CA ILE A 175 19.67 9.04 -13.16
C ILE A 175 20.69 8.57 -12.12
N THR A 176 21.39 9.50 -11.45
CA THR A 176 22.35 9.17 -10.40
C THR A 176 21.67 8.39 -9.26
N GLN A 177 20.55 8.87 -8.75
CA GLN A 177 19.82 8.16 -7.69
C GLN A 177 19.33 6.79 -8.18
N TYR A 178 18.87 6.69 -9.42
CA TYR A 178 18.41 5.43 -9.98
C TYR A 178 19.53 4.39 -9.99
N THR A 179 20.71 4.75 -10.49
CA THR A 179 21.84 3.83 -10.62
C THR A 179 22.49 3.47 -9.28
N THR A 180 22.56 4.42 -8.35
CA THR A 180 23.26 4.23 -7.07
C THR A 180 22.38 3.62 -5.98
N THR A 181 21.06 3.83 -6.04
CA THR A 181 20.14 3.47 -4.95
C THR A 181 18.97 2.63 -5.45
N VAL A 182 18.15 3.20 -6.37
CA VAL A 182 16.87 2.61 -6.73
C VAL A 182 17.00 1.25 -7.40
N LYS A 183 17.92 1.13 -8.38
CA LYS A 183 18.16 -0.11 -9.11
C LYS A 183 18.69 -1.21 -8.20
N PRO A 184 19.76 -0.99 -7.39
CA PRO A 184 20.23 -1.98 -6.42
C PRO A 184 19.13 -2.46 -5.46
N MET A 185 18.35 -1.54 -4.88
CA MET A 185 17.27 -1.89 -3.95
C MET A 185 16.12 -2.62 -4.66
N HIS A 186 15.84 -2.28 -5.91
CA HIS A 186 14.87 -3.02 -6.71
C HIS A 186 15.31 -4.48 -6.93
N GLU A 187 16.56 -4.69 -7.30
CA GLU A 187 17.12 -6.03 -7.55
C GLU A 187 17.23 -6.86 -6.25
N GLU A 188 17.47 -6.21 -5.12
CA GLU A 188 17.63 -6.88 -3.82
C GLU A 188 16.29 -7.21 -3.14
N PHE A 189 15.31 -6.30 -3.18
CA PHE A 189 14.09 -6.43 -2.39
C PHE A 189 12.81 -6.51 -3.23
N VAL A 190 12.67 -5.67 -4.27
CA VAL A 190 11.41 -5.56 -5.02
C VAL A 190 11.23 -6.72 -5.97
N GLU A 191 12.19 -6.98 -6.85
CA GLU A 191 12.11 -8.04 -7.86
C GLU A 191 11.98 -9.44 -7.23
N PRO A 192 12.74 -9.80 -6.18
CA PRO A 192 12.57 -11.10 -5.53
C PRO A 192 11.20 -11.28 -4.86
N SER A 193 10.52 -10.19 -4.52
CA SER A 193 9.19 -10.24 -3.88
C SER A 193 8.08 -10.62 -4.86
N LYS A 194 8.31 -10.49 -6.18
CA LYS A 194 7.39 -10.88 -7.24
C LYS A 194 6.91 -12.33 -7.13
N LYS A 195 7.74 -13.25 -6.61
CA LYS A 195 7.38 -14.65 -6.37
C LYS A 195 6.21 -14.86 -5.40
N TYR A 196 5.87 -13.86 -4.61
CA TYR A 196 4.75 -13.92 -3.67
C TYR A 196 3.44 -13.43 -4.25
N ALA A 197 3.45 -12.91 -5.48
CA ALA A 197 2.25 -12.44 -6.14
C ALA A 197 1.34 -13.59 -6.59
N ASP A 198 0.04 -13.41 -6.41
CA ASP A 198 -0.99 -14.30 -6.96
C ASP A 198 -1.24 -13.98 -8.44
N VAL A 199 -1.06 -12.70 -8.82
CA VAL A 199 -1.25 -12.20 -10.19
C VAL A 199 -0.11 -11.25 -10.57
N ILE A 200 0.48 -11.45 -11.75
CA ILE A 200 1.46 -10.55 -12.34
C ILE A 200 0.81 -9.84 -13.52
N ILE A 201 0.85 -8.50 -13.50
CA ILE A 201 0.22 -7.66 -14.54
C ILE A 201 1.33 -6.91 -15.30
N PRO A 202 1.50 -7.21 -16.60
CA PRO A 202 2.40 -6.42 -17.42
C PRO A 202 1.85 -5.00 -17.61
N GLU A 203 2.74 -3.99 -17.53
CA GLU A 203 2.45 -2.57 -17.75
C GLU A 203 1.42 -1.91 -16.80
N GLY A 204 0.97 -2.62 -15.79
CA GLY A 204 0.11 -2.10 -14.73
C GLY A 204 -1.22 -1.53 -15.21
N GLY A 205 -1.55 -0.32 -14.79
CA GLY A 205 -2.81 0.34 -15.13
C GLY A 205 -3.02 0.62 -16.62
N PHE A 206 -2.02 0.46 -17.47
CA PHE A 206 -2.15 0.58 -18.92
C PHE A 206 -2.70 -0.70 -19.57
N ASN A 207 -2.62 -1.84 -18.89
CA ASN A 207 -3.23 -3.10 -19.31
C ASN A 207 -4.73 -3.11 -19.00
N SER A 208 -5.54 -2.61 -19.92
CA SER A 208 -7.00 -2.47 -19.73
C SER A 208 -7.71 -3.81 -19.51
N VAL A 209 -7.21 -4.89 -20.10
CA VAL A 209 -7.79 -6.23 -19.95
C VAL A 209 -7.57 -6.74 -18.53
N ALA A 210 -6.33 -6.69 -18.03
CA ALA A 210 -6.01 -7.11 -16.68
C ALA A 210 -6.74 -6.25 -15.62
N VAL A 211 -6.80 -4.93 -15.82
CA VAL A 211 -7.55 -4.02 -14.94
C VAL A 211 -9.02 -4.42 -14.86
N LYS A 212 -9.66 -4.67 -16.01
CA LYS A 212 -11.06 -5.10 -16.03
C LYS A 212 -11.29 -6.43 -15.30
N MET A 213 -10.41 -7.40 -15.50
CA MET A 213 -10.50 -8.71 -14.83
C MET A 213 -10.41 -8.55 -13.30
N ILE A 214 -9.51 -7.71 -12.80
CA ILE A 214 -9.36 -7.45 -11.36
C ILE A 214 -10.62 -6.74 -10.82
N ILE A 215 -11.12 -5.72 -11.50
CA ILE A 215 -12.33 -5.01 -11.10
C ILE A 215 -13.51 -5.97 -10.96
N GLU A 216 -13.74 -6.83 -11.95
CA GLU A 216 -14.85 -7.80 -11.91
C GLU A 216 -14.66 -8.84 -10.78
N ASN A 217 -13.43 -9.25 -10.50
CA ASN A 217 -13.14 -10.14 -9.37
C ASN A 217 -13.47 -9.45 -8.04
N ILE A 218 -13.03 -8.20 -7.84
CA ILE A 218 -13.32 -7.43 -6.62
C ILE A 218 -14.81 -7.22 -6.44
N LYS A 219 -15.56 -6.87 -7.50
CA LYS A 219 -17.02 -6.75 -7.45
C LYS A 219 -17.67 -8.04 -6.99
N SER A 220 -17.22 -9.18 -7.51
CA SER A 220 -17.71 -10.50 -7.09
C SER A 220 -17.43 -10.81 -5.62
N LEU A 221 -16.31 -10.34 -5.08
CA LEU A 221 -15.97 -10.51 -3.66
C LEU A 221 -16.88 -9.64 -2.77
N ILE A 222 -17.10 -8.39 -3.15
CA ILE A 222 -17.98 -7.47 -2.41
C ILE A 222 -19.42 -8.01 -2.37
N SER A 223 -19.95 -8.47 -3.53
CA SER A 223 -21.33 -8.98 -3.61
C SER A 223 -21.56 -10.31 -2.87
N LYS A 224 -20.53 -11.09 -2.60
CA LYS A 224 -20.63 -12.32 -1.78
C LYS A 224 -20.55 -12.05 -0.28
N ALA A 225 -20.11 -10.86 0.11
CA ALA A 225 -20.02 -10.43 1.50
C ALA A 225 -21.31 -9.78 2.03
N GLU A 226 -22.28 -9.56 1.15
CA GLU A 226 -23.67 -9.14 1.47
C GLU A 226 -24.57 -10.36 1.68
#